data_a6fea781579d9c74b2c146d28010da30
#
_entry.id   a6fea781579d9c74b2c146d28010da30
#
_cell.length_a   1.000
_cell.length_b   1.000
_cell.length_c   1.000
_cell.angle_alpha   90.00
_cell.angle_beta   90.00
_cell.angle_gamma   90.00
#
_symmetry.space_group_name_H-M   'P 1'
#
loop_
_entity.id
_entity.type
_entity.pdbx_description
1 polymer ?
#
loop_
_entity_poly.entity_id
_entity_poly.type
_entity_poly.pdbx_seq_one_letter_code
_entity_poly.pdbx_strand_id
1 'polypeptide(L)'
;MDKKLFKSILLIITYAVVLVVVLARLNVIGGAVMWALGLIKPLLIGFAIAFVLNRPCHFFNRLYLRGLGEKNRKVCRALAVVSSYVALLVVASAIFAFVLPKLVQSIQTFVGNLSGYLSNLQSGYNEIMGQLNMEAENIDLSGLDEKLSQAFDYVLSFLSDLGPQLLQFTSGLVSAVVTGFLAVVFSIYMLSGQEKLMGQCRRVFRAYVPARIAGPIGDVVRLTGDTFTRFVTGQLIEACILGGLCACGMLFIQADYAPLIGVIVGTSALVPVAGAYVGAVISALLLLVVSPLKALIFLIFLLILQQFEGNVIYPKVVGTTIGLPGLWVLAAVTVGGGVGGLLGVLLSVPIASVLYTLLRRDVRRRLARSPKEP
;
A
#
# COMPACT_ATOMS: atom_id res chain seq x y z
N MET A 1 12.42 36.58 -52.22
CA MET A 1 12.38 35.98 -50.87
C MET A 1 12.78 34.52 -50.97
N ASP A 2 13.88 34.16 -50.31
CA ASP A 2 14.44 32.81 -50.44
C ASP A 2 13.44 31.75 -49.95
N LYS A 3 13.16 30.76 -50.80
CA LYS A 3 12.22 29.66 -50.44
C LYS A 3 12.57 28.97 -49.14
N LYS A 4 13.83 28.97 -48.74
CA LYS A 4 14.29 28.42 -47.44
C LYS A 4 13.88 29.32 -46.29
N LEU A 5 14.02 30.63 -46.44
CA LEU A 5 13.66 31.63 -45.44
C LEU A 5 12.14 31.63 -45.19
N PHE A 6 11.36 31.57 -46.24
CA PHE A 6 9.89 31.47 -46.13
C PHE A 6 9.44 30.21 -45.39
N LYS A 7 10.04 29.04 -45.70
CA LYS A 7 9.73 27.79 -44.98
C LYS A 7 10.10 27.84 -43.50
N SER A 8 11.25 28.47 -43.16
CA SER A 8 11.68 28.62 -41.76
C SER A 8 10.76 29.54 -40.97
N ILE A 9 10.37 30.67 -41.57
CA ILE A 9 9.42 31.60 -40.94
C ILE A 9 8.03 30.94 -40.75
N LEU A 10 7.53 30.23 -41.77
CA LEU A 10 6.26 29.50 -41.68
C LEU A 10 6.32 28.45 -40.55
N LEU A 11 7.44 27.73 -40.42
CA LEU A 11 7.63 26.69 -39.39
C LEU A 11 7.68 27.30 -37.98
N ILE A 12 8.34 28.45 -37.80
CA ILE A 12 8.37 29.18 -36.54
C ILE A 12 6.99 29.71 -36.16
N ILE A 13 6.25 30.30 -37.11
CA ILE A 13 4.88 30.78 -36.86
C ILE A 13 3.95 29.63 -36.51
N THR A 14 4.00 28.52 -37.28
CA THR A 14 3.21 27.32 -36.98
C THR A 14 3.53 26.77 -35.61
N TYR A 15 4.82 26.69 -35.24
CA TYR A 15 5.24 26.25 -33.90
C TYR A 15 4.72 27.18 -32.79
N ALA A 16 4.84 28.50 -32.99
CA ALA A 16 4.35 29.48 -32.03
C ALA A 16 2.82 29.40 -31.85
N VAL A 17 2.07 29.28 -32.95
CA VAL A 17 0.61 29.12 -32.90
C VAL A 17 0.21 27.82 -32.22
N VAL A 18 0.86 26.69 -32.55
CA VAL A 18 0.62 25.41 -31.90
C VAL A 18 0.95 25.50 -30.41
N LEU A 19 2.06 26.12 -30.04
CA LEU A 19 2.46 26.30 -28.64
C LEU A 19 1.41 27.12 -27.87
N VAL A 20 0.94 28.23 -28.43
CA VAL A 20 -0.10 29.08 -27.81
C VAL A 20 -1.41 28.31 -27.67
N VAL A 21 -1.85 27.56 -28.69
CA VAL A 21 -3.08 26.75 -28.65
C VAL A 21 -2.96 25.64 -27.61
N VAL A 22 -1.81 24.98 -27.52
CA VAL A 22 -1.55 23.94 -26.49
C VAL A 22 -1.58 24.54 -25.08
N LEU A 23 -0.93 25.69 -24.88
CA LEU A 23 -0.92 26.38 -23.58
C LEU A 23 -2.31 26.90 -23.20
N ALA A 24 -3.05 27.47 -24.15
CA ALA A 24 -4.42 27.96 -23.92
C ALA A 24 -5.43 26.83 -23.65
N ARG A 25 -5.14 25.62 -24.14
CA ARG A 25 -6.03 24.45 -23.98
C ARG A 25 -5.47 23.36 -23.06
N LEU A 26 -4.50 23.68 -22.21
CA LEU A 26 -3.91 22.72 -21.26
C LEU A 26 -4.97 22.02 -20.40
N ASN A 27 -6.01 22.74 -19.98
CA ASN A 27 -7.11 22.16 -19.20
C ASN A 27 -7.92 21.12 -19.99
N VAL A 28 -8.15 21.35 -21.29
CA VAL A 28 -8.88 20.42 -22.17
C VAL A 28 -8.02 19.19 -22.47
N ILE A 29 -6.73 19.39 -22.73
CA ILE A 29 -5.78 18.31 -22.95
C ILE A 29 -5.61 17.48 -21.68
N GLY A 30 -5.45 18.15 -20.53
CA GLY A 30 -5.40 17.51 -19.22
C GLY A 30 -6.67 16.69 -18.94
N GLY A 31 -7.84 17.27 -19.20
CA GLY A 31 -9.13 16.59 -19.09
C GLY A 31 -9.24 15.34 -19.98
N ALA A 32 -8.82 15.45 -21.24
CA ALA A 32 -8.82 14.32 -22.17
C ALA A 32 -7.87 13.20 -21.74
N VAL A 33 -6.67 13.55 -21.24
CA VAL A 33 -5.72 12.57 -20.67
C VAL A 33 -6.28 11.91 -19.42
N MET A 34 -6.88 12.68 -18.50
CA MET A 34 -7.49 12.14 -17.30
C MET A 34 -8.70 11.25 -17.62
N TRP A 35 -9.49 11.61 -18.60
CA TRP A 35 -10.59 10.77 -19.10
C TRP A 35 -10.06 9.45 -19.70
N ALA A 36 -9.02 9.50 -20.55
CA ALA A 36 -8.39 8.31 -21.12
C ALA A 36 -7.76 7.41 -20.04
N LEU A 37 -7.10 8.00 -19.03
CA LEU A 37 -6.61 7.26 -17.87
C LEU A 37 -7.75 6.63 -17.07
N GLY A 38 -8.90 7.31 -16.96
CA GLY A 38 -10.13 6.79 -16.36
C GLY A 38 -10.62 5.51 -17.03
N LEU A 39 -10.59 5.45 -18.37
CA LEU A 39 -10.97 4.25 -19.14
C LEU A 39 -10.02 3.07 -18.91
N ILE A 40 -8.72 3.35 -18.68
CA ILE A 40 -7.71 2.32 -18.45
C ILE A 40 -7.65 1.90 -16.96
N LYS A 41 -8.27 2.69 -16.07
CA LYS A 41 -8.24 2.46 -14.61
C LYS A 41 -8.60 1.01 -14.20
N PRO A 42 -9.70 0.38 -14.69
CA PRO A 42 -10.02 -1.01 -14.35
C PRO A 42 -8.93 -2.00 -14.78
N LEU A 43 -8.30 -1.76 -15.94
CA LEU A 43 -7.21 -2.60 -16.45
C LEU A 43 -5.95 -2.49 -15.57
N LEU A 44 -5.59 -1.27 -15.14
CA LEU A 44 -4.45 -1.05 -14.24
C LEU A 44 -4.68 -1.66 -12.86
N ILE A 45 -5.88 -1.51 -12.31
CA ILE A 45 -6.27 -2.14 -11.04
C ILE A 45 -6.24 -3.67 -11.19
N GLY A 46 -6.82 -4.20 -12.28
CA GLY A 46 -6.81 -5.63 -12.58
C GLY A 46 -5.39 -6.18 -12.75
N PHE A 47 -4.50 -5.42 -13.39
CA PHE A 47 -3.08 -5.79 -13.48
C PHE A 47 -2.41 -5.83 -12.10
N ALA A 48 -2.65 -4.83 -11.25
CA ALA A 48 -2.11 -4.78 -9.89
C ALA A 48 -2.59 -5.99 -9.06
N ILE A 49 -3.89 -6.30 -9.11
CA ILE A 49 -4.48 -7.47 -8.42
C ILE A 49 -3.85 -8.76 -8.95
N ALA A 50 -3.78 -8.94 -10.28
CA ALA A 50 -3.17 -10.11 -10.90
C ALA A 50 -1.71 -10.27 -10.49
N PHE A 51 -0.99 -9.17 -10.39
CA PHE A 51 0.41 -9.16 -10.01
C PHE A 51 0.61 -9.60 -8.55
N VAL A 52 -0.20 -9.07 -7.62
CA VAL A 52 -0.18 -9.47 -6.20
C VAL A 52 -0.56 -10.94 -6.05
N LEU A 53 -1.65 -11.37 -6.71
CA LEU A 53 -2.14 -12.75 -6.64
C LEU A 53 -1.27 -13.76 -7.41
N ASN A 54 -0.35 -13.31 -8.23
CA ASN A 54 0.51 -14.19 -9.02
C ASN A 54 1.31 -15.17 -8.13
N ARG A 55 1.81 -14.72 -6.98
CA ARG A 55 2.58 -15.57 -6.04
C ARG A 55 1.71 -16.60 -5.33
N PRO A 56 0.58 -16.24 -4.68
CA PRO A 56 -0.38 -17.22 -4.16
C PRO A 56 -0.83 -18.21 -5.24
N CYS A 57 -1.14 -17.72 -6.44
CA CYS A 57 -1.56 -18.57 -7.55
C CYS A 57 -0.49 -19.60 -7.95
N HIS A 58 0.78 -19.19 -8.03
CA HIS A 58 1.87 -20.13 -8.30
C HIS A 58 2.06 -21.15 -7.17
N PHE A 59 1.86 -20.76 -5.92
CA PHE A 59 1.89 -21.67 -4.78
C PHE A 59 0.79 -22.74 -4.89
N PHE A 60 -0.46 -22.32 -5.07
CA PHE A 60 -1.58 -23.26 -5.25
C PHE A 60 -1.44 -24.11 -6.50
N ASN A 61 -0.99 -23.55 -7.62
CA ASN A 61 -0.75 -24.30 -8.85
C ASN A 61 0.29 -25.40 -8.65
N ARG A 62 1.37 -25.13 -7.92
CA ARG A 62 2.37 -26.15 -7.58
C ARG A 62 1.80 -27.23 -6.67
N LEU A 63 0.95 -26.86 -5.73
CA LEU A 63 0.27 -27.81 -4.85
C LEU A 63 -0.66 -28.73 -5.64
N TYR A 64 -1.50 -28.18 -6.52
CA TYR A 64 -2.42 -28.97 -7.36
C TYR A 64 -1.71 -29.84 -8.39
N LEU A 65 -0.61 -29.36 -8.97
CA LEU A 65 0.19 -30.18 -9.90
C LEU A 65 0.79 -31.42 -9.21
N ARG A 66 1.16 -31.31 -7.93
CA ARG A 66 1.65 -32.46 -7.15
C ARG A 66 0.56 -33.50 -6.88
N GLY A 67 -0.72 -33.05 -6.72
CA GLY A 67 -1.84 -33.95 -6.42
C GLY A 67 -2.54 -34.53 -7.67
N LEU A 68 -2.76 -33.72 -8.71
CA LEU A 68 -3.56 -34.08 -9.89
C LEU A 68 -2.71 -34.47 -11.11
N GLY A 69 -1.36 -34.34 -11.03
CA GLY A 69 -0.44 -34.68 -12.11
C GLY A 69 -0.41 -33.64 -13.25
N GLU A 70 0.63 -33.71 -14.07
CA GLU A 70 0.89 -32.76 -15.18
C GLU A 70 -0.13 -32.84 -16.33
N LYS A 71 -0.84 -33.96 -16.47
CA LYS A 71 -1.84 -34.18 -17.53
C LYS A 71 -2.99 -33.17 -17.49
N ASN A 72 -3.30 -32.63 -16.32
CA ASN A 72 -4.41 -31.69 -16.08
C ASN A 72 -3.95 -30.24 -15.84
N ARG A 73 -2.83 -29.81 -16.42
CA ARG A 73 -2.20 -28.50 -16.16
C ARG A 73 -3.15 -27.29 -16.30
N LYS A 74 -4.10 -27.33 -17.25
CA LYS A 74 -5.11 -26.26 -17.42
C LYS A 74 -6.08 -26.20 -16.25
N VAL A 75 -6.54 -27.36 -15.79
CA VAL A 75 -7.46 -27.47 -14.64
C VAL A 75 -6.75 -27.04 -13.35
N CYS A 76 -5.52 -27.50 -13.13
CA CYS A 76 -4.72 -27.08 -11.97
C CYS A 76 -4.54 -25.57 -11.92
N ARG A 77 -4.29 -24.93 -13.09
CA ARG A 77 -4.15 -23.48 -13.17
C ARG A 77 -5.47 -22.74 -12.87
N ALA A 78 -6.59 -23.21 -13.41
CA ALA A 78 -7.90 -22.65 -13.11
C ALA A 78 -8.24 -22.76 -11.61
N LEU A 79 -8.03 -23.92 -11.01
CA LEU A 79 -8.22 -24.15 -9.59
C LEU A 79 -7.30 -23.25 -8.75
N ALA A 80 -6.04 -23.08 -9.14
CA ALA A 80 -5.10 -22.20 -8.44
C ALA A 80 -5.55 -20.73 -8.46
N VAL A 81 -6.07 -20.25 -9.59
CA VAL A 81 -6.64 -18.92 -9.70
C VAL A 81 -7.83 -18.76 -8.74
N VAL A 82 -8.80 -19.68 -8.81
CA VAL A 82 -9.98 -19.66 -7.94
C VAL A 82 -9.58 -19.70 -6.46
N SER A 83 -8.68 -20.59 -6.07
CA SER A 83 -8.20 -20.72 -4.69
C SER A 83 -7.49 -19.44 -4.21
N SER A 84 -6.76 -18.75 -5.09
CA SER A 84 -6.11 -17.48 -4.74
C SER A 84 -7.11 -16.36 -4.47
N TYR A 85 -8.20 -16.31 -5.25
CA TYR A 85 -9.30 -15.36 -5.01
C TYR A 85 -10.10 -15.71 -3.76
N VAL A 86 -10.39 -17.00 -3.55
CA VAL A 86 -11.05 -17.46 -2.32
C VAL A 86 -10.21 -17.11 -1.10
N ALA A 87 -8.91 -17.34 -1.13
CA ALA A 87 -8.01 -16.96 -0.04
C ALA A 87 -8.01 -15.45 0.20
N LEU A 88 -7.97 -14.63 -0.86
CA LEU A 88 -8.07 -13.17 -0.74
C LEU A 88 -9.40 -12.74 -0.11
N LEU A 89 -10.51 -13.31 -0.57
CA LEU A 89 -11.85 -13.01 -0.04
C LEU A 89 -11.98 -13.44 1.43
N VAL A 90 -11.48 -14.62 1.79
CA VAL A 90 -11.49 -15.08 3.18
C VAL A 90 -10.72 -14.15 4.08
N VAL A 91 -9.50 -13.73 3.68
CA VAL A 91 -8.70 -12.78 4.46
C VAL A 91 -9.41 -11.42 4.57
N ALA A 92 -9.89 -10.87 3.47
CA ALA A 92 -10.62 -9.61 3.46
C ALA A 92 -11.88 -9.68 4.33
N SER A 93 -12.70 -10.72 4.17
CA SER A 93 -13.93 -10.92 4.96
C SER A 93 -13.62 -11.10 6.44
N ALA A 94 -12.57 -11.81 6.79
CA ALA A 94 -12.13 -11.96 8.18
C ALA A 94 -11.75 -10.61 8.79
N ILE A 95 -11.00 -9.77 8.06
CA ILE A 95 -10.65 -8.43 8.52
C ILE A 95 -11.91 -7.60 8.76
N PHE A 96 -12.82 -7.52 7.78
CA PHE A 96 -14.04 -6.73 7.91
C PHE A 96 -14.97 -7.26 8.99
N ALA A 97 -15.17 -8.57 9.07
CA ALA A 97 -16.10 -9.18 10.02
C ALA A 97 -15.62 -9.15 11.47
N PHE A 98 -14.31 -9.25 11.70
CA PHE A 98 -13.76 -9.31 13.06
C PHE A 98 -13.19 -7.97 13.54
N VAL A 99 -12.51 -7.22 12.67
CA VAL A 99 -11.83 -5.99 13.07
C VAL A 99 -12.83 -4.84 13.23
N LEU A 100 -13.69 -4.63 12.22
CA LEU A 100 -14.55 -3.46 12.20
C LEU A 100 -15.56 -3.41 13.36
N PRO A 101 -16.32 -4.47 13.67
CA PRO A 101 -17.24 -4.45 14.82
C PRO A 101 -16.53 -4.26 16.16
N LYS A 102 -15.38 -4.93 16.35
CA LYS A 102 -14.57 -4.77 17.57
C LYS A 102 -14.00 -3.36 17.72
N LEU A 103 -13.57 -2.74 16.61
CA LEU A 103 -13.09 -1.36 16.61
C LEU A 103 -14.21 -0.40 17.05
N VAL A 104 -15.40 -0.49 16.44
CA VAL A 104 -16.55 0.36 16.78
C VAL A 104 -16.94 0.17 18.26
N GLN A 105 -17.07 -1.07 18.71
CA GLN A 105 -17.36 -1.37 20.11
C GLN A 105 -16.29 -0.80 21.06
N SER A 106 -15.02 -0.94 20.69
CA SER A 106 -13.91 -0.43 21.50
C SER A 106 -13.95 1.09 21.61
N ILE A 107 -14.19 1.80 20.52
CA ILE A 107 -14.28 3.27 20.54
C ILE A 107 -15.47 3.70 21.40
N GLN A 108 -16.66 3.11 21.24
CA GLN A 108 -17.84 3.43 22.05
C GLN A 108 -17.61 3.20 23.54
N THR A 109 -16.99 2.08 23.90
CA THR A 109 -16.70 1.75 25.31
C THR A 109 -15.64 2.68 25.88
N PHE A 110 -14.62 3.09 25.10
CA PHE A 110 -13.60 4.04 25.55
C PHE A 110 -14.22 5.41 25.83
N VAL A 111 -15.02 5.92 24.89
CA VAL A 111 -15.71 7.21 25.07
C VAL A 111 -16.62 7.18 26.29
N GLY A 112 -17.39 6.09 26.46
CA GLY A 112 -18.28 5.94 27.64
C GLY A 112 -17.55 5.87 28.99
N ASN A 113 -16.30 5.43 29.00
CA ASN A 113 -15.48 5.32 30.24
C ASN A 113 -14.43 6.43 30.37
N LEU A 114 -14.40 7.39 29.46
CA LEU A 114 -13.35 8.43 29.41
C LEU A 114 -13.25 9.23 30.70
N SER A 115 -14.38 9.68 31.24
CA SER A 115 -14.46 10.40 32.53
C SER A 115 -13.92 9.55 33.69
N GLY A 116 -14.18 8.24 33.69
CA GLY A 116 -13.63 7.32 34.67
C GLY A 116 -12.11 7.17 34.57
N TYR A 117 -11.55 7.11 33.37
CA TYR A 117 -10.10 7.07 33.18
C TYR A 117 -9.41 8.35 33.63
N LEU A 118 -10.01 9.52 33.31
CA LEU A 118 -9.48 10.83 33.72
C LEU A 118 -9.52 11.01 35.24
N SER A 119 -10.61 10.60 35.89
CA SER A 119 -10.72 10.65 37.35
C SER A 119 -9.70 9.73 38.03
N ASN A 120 -9.45 8.54 37.50
CA ASN A 120 -8.43 7.64 38.01
C ASN A 120 -7.00 8.18 37.83
N LEU A 121 -6.71 8.87 36.70
CA LEU A 121 -5.43 9.56 36.49
C LEU A 121 -5.23 10.69 37.48
N GLN A 122 -6.27 11.50 37.70
CA GLN A 122 -6.24 12.60 38.69
C GLN A 122 -6.04 12.08 40.10
N SER A 123 -6.73 11.02 40.48
CA SER A 123 -6.57 10.37 41.79
C SER A 123 -5.15 9.80 41.97
N GLY A 124 -4.63 9.11 40.98
CA GLY A 124 -3.27 8.57 41.00
C GLY A 124 -2.20 9.67 41.06
N TYR A 125 -2.38 10.76 40.32
CA TYR A 125 -1.51 11.94 40.40
C TYR A 125 -1.50 12.54 41.81
N ASN A 126 -2.69 12.77 42.41
CA ASN A 126 -2.83 13.31 43.74
C ASN A 126 -2.22 12.39 44.81
N GLU A 127 -2.35 11.05 44.65
CA GLU A 127 -1.74 10.07 45.55
C GLU A 127 -0.20 10.12 45.50
N ILE A 128 0.38 10.18 44.27
CA ILE A 128 1.84 10.28 44.09
C ILE A 128 2.36 11.60 44.65
N MET A 129 1.68 12.73 44.44
CA MET A 129 2.08 14.01 44.95
C MET A 129 1.96 14.07 46.47
N GLY A 130 0.93 13.45 47.05
CA GLY A 130 0.79 13.31 48.50
C GLY A 130 1.93 12.48 49.12
N GLN A 131 2.38 11.38 48.43
CA GLN A 131 3.52 10.58 48.88
C GLN A 131 4.86 11.35 48.82
N LEU A 132 5.00 12.27 47.85
CA LEU A 132 6.19 13.09 47.67
C LEU A 132 6.20 14.34 48.54
N ASN A 133 5.20 14.57 49.43
CA ASN A 133 5.02 15.77 50.23
C ASN A 133 5.04 17.08 49.42
N MET A 134 4.62 17.03 48.16
CA MET A 134 4.49 18.17 47.27
C MET A 134 3.02 18.63 47.26
N GLU A 135 2.77 19.93 47.29
CA GLU A 135 1.40 20.46 47.09
C GLU A 135 0.95 20.01 45.67
N ALA A 136 -0.14 19.24 45.65
CA ALA A 136 -0.73 18.79 44.38
C ALA A 136 -1.45 19.99 43.76
N GLU A 137 -0.89 20.56 42.72
CA GLU A 137 -1.60 21.50 41.88
C GLU A 137 -2.75 20.73 41.19
N ASN A 138 -3.99 21.14 41.40
CA ASN A 138 -5.14 20.48 40.76
C ASN A 138 -5.03 20.61 39.24
N ILE A 139 -4.63 19.53 38.56
CA ILE A 139 -4.63 19.50 37.10
C ILE A 139 -6.10 19.46 36.67
N ASP A 140 -6.56 20.57 36.10
CA ASP A 140 -7.90 20.63 35.51
C ASP A 140 -7.89 19.84 34.17
N LEU A 141 -8.36 18.60 34.26
CA LEU A 141 -8.51 17.73 33.11
C LEU A 141 -9.87 17.84 32.38
N SER A 142 -10.77 18.75 32.88
CA SER A 142 -12.11 18.92 32.33
C SER A 142 -12.07 19.36 30.84
N GLY A 143 -11.16 20.27 30.51
CA GLY A 143 -10.94 20.70 29.12
C GLY A 143 -10.33 19.63 28.22
N LEU A 144 -9.64 18.65 28.81
CA LEU A 144 -9.08 17.51 28.07
C LEU A 144 -10.17 16.48 27.76
N ASP A 145 -11.11 16.26 28.70
CA ASP A 145 -12.27 15.38 28.53
C ASP A 145 -13.12 15.85 27.34
N GLU A 146 -13.44 17.14 27.29
CA GLU A 146 -14.22 17.70 26.17
C GLU A 146 -13.52 17.58 24.82
N LYS A 147 -12.23 17.88 24.75
CA LYS A 147 -11.46 17.77 23.50
C LYS A 147 -11.27 16.33 23.05
N LEU A 148 -11.04 15.40 23.97
CA LEU A 148 -10.94 13.98 23.67
C LEU A 148 -12.30 13.41 23.23
N SER A 149 -13.39 13.77 23.93
CA SER A 149 -14.75 13.38 23.52
C SER A 149 -15.07 13.88 22.12
N GLN A 150 -14.77 15.16 21.81
CA GLN A 150 -14.95 15.71 20.46
C GLN A 150 -14.12 14.97 19.42
N ALA A 151 -12.86 14.64 19.70
CA ALA A 151 -12.01 13.88 18.77
C ALA A 151 -12.55 12.46 18.53
N PHE A 152 -13.07 11.81 19.57
CA PHE A 152 -13.69 10.49 19.44
C PHE A 152 -15.05 10.55 18.75
N ASP A 153 -15.87 11.58 18.97
CA ASP A 153 -17.09 11.81 18.23
C ASP A 153 -16.82 12.00 16.74
N TYR A 154 -15.72 12.69 16.39
CA TYR A 154 -15.25 12.76 15.00
C TYR A 154 -14.91 11.40 14.42
N VAL A 155 -14.20 10.56 15.17
CA VAL A 155 -13.85 9.20 14.73
C VAL A 155 -15.09 8.31 14.62
N LEU A 156 -16.00 8.39 15.60
CA LEU A 156 -17.27 7.66 15.58
C LEU A 156 -18.19 8.11 14.44
N SER A 157 -18.32 9.43 14.22
CA SER A 157 -19.09 9.96 13.10
C SER A 157 -18.49 9.53 11.78
N PHE A 158 -17.17 9.59 11.63
CA PHE A 158 -16.47 9.08 10.45
C PHE A 158 -16.76 7.59 10.21
N LEU A 159 -16.70 6.76 11.25
CA LEU A 159 -17.00 5.32 11.16
C LEU A 159 -18.48 5.04 10.93
N SER A 160 -19.39 5.80 11.56
CA SER A 160 -20.83 5.67 11.37
C SER A 160 -21.27 6.19 10.01
N ASP A 161 -20.60 7.24 9.51
CA ASP A 161 -20.85 7.80 8.19
C ASP A 161 -20.29 6.93 7.04
N LEU A 162 -19.35 6.04 7.32
CA LEU A 162 -18.91 5.06 6.32
C LEU A 162 -20.05 4.15 5.85
N GLY A 163 -20.97 3.76 6.73
CA GLY A 163 -22.14 2.95 6.38
C GLY A 163 -23.11 3.66 5.44
N PRO A 164 -23.68 4.83 5.83
CA PRO A 164 -24.54 5.66 4.98
C PRO A 164 -23.82 6.21 3.75
N GLN A 165 -22.54 6.59 3.85
CA GLN A 165 -21.75 7.02 2.68
C GLN A 165 -21.57 5.88 1.69
N LEU A 166 -21.37 4.64 2.14
CA LEU A 166 -21.41 3.46 1.27
C LEU A 166 -22.78 3.28 0.61
N LEU A 167 -23.87 3.73 1.24
CA LEU A 167 -25.23 3.71 0.66
C LEU A 167 -25.54 4.96 -0.20
N GLN A 168 -25.04 6.14 0.14
CA GLN A 168 -25.19 7.37 -0.65
C GLN A 168 -24.31 7.39 -1.92
N PHE A 169 -23.36 6.48 -2.03
CA PHE A 169 -22.56 6.24 -3.24
C PHE A 169 -23.38 5.68 -4.42
N THR A 170 -24.72 5.83 -4.46
CA THR A 170 -25.53 5.18 -5.51
C THR A 170 -25.08 5.50 -6.94
N SER A 171 -24.66 6.70 -7.26
CA SER A 171 -24.06 7.01 -8.58
C SER A 171 -22.57 6.63 -8.66
N GLY A 172 -21.81 6.82 -7.58
CA GLY A 172 -20.41 6.41 -7.48
C GLY A 172 -20.26 4.90 -7.26
N LEU A 173 -21.20 4.26 -6.55
CA LEU A 173 -21.18 2.82 -6.26
C LEU A 173 -21.30 1.99 -7.54
N VAL A 174 -22.20 2.35 -8.44
CA VAL A 174 -22.32 1.67 -9.73
C VAL A 174 -21.00 1.74 -10.50
N SER A 175 -20.39 2.93 -10.56
CA SER A 175 -19.07 3.10 -11.21
C SER A 175 -17.97 2.33 -10.49
N ALA A 176 -17.94 2.35 -9.15
CA ALA A 176 -16.96 1.61 -8.35
C ALA A 176 -17.14 0.10 -8.46
N VAL A 177 -18.40 -0.39 -8.41
CA VAL A 177 -18.70 -1.81 -8.59
C VAL A 177 -18.36 -2.27 -10.01
N VAL A 178 -18.74 -1.51 -11.03
CA VAL A 178 -18.39 -1.84 -12.43
C VAL A 178 -16.87 -1.84 -12.61
N THR A 179 -16.18 -0.82 -12.10
CA THR A 179 -14.72 -0.73 -12.17
C THR A 179 -14.06 -1.90 -11.43
N GLY A 180 -14.53 -2.21 -10.22
CA GLY A 180 -14.04 -3.32 -9.42
C GLY A 180 -14.30 -4.68 -10.09
N PHE A 181 -15.52 -4.89 -10.59
CA PHE A 181 -15.87 -6.09 -11.33
C PHE A 181 -15.00 -6.27 -12.57
N LEU A 182 -14.86 -5.23 -13.40
CA LEU A 182 -13.99 -5.26 -14.57
C LEU A 182 -12.53 -5.53 -14.18
N ALA A 183 -12.05 -4.90 -13.10
CA ALA A 183 -10.69 -5.13 -12.62
C ALA A 183 -10.47 -6.59 -12.20
N VAL A 184 -11.43 -7.19 -11.49
CA VAL A 184 -11.37 -8.62 -11.12
C VAL A 184 -11.40 -9.51 -12.38
N VAL A 185 -12.29 -9.23 -13.32
CA VAL A 185 -12.36 -9.98 -14.58
C VAL A 185 -11.04 -9.87 -15.35
N PHE A 186 -10.50 -8.66 -15.54
CA PHE A 186 -9.19 -8.48 -16.17
C PHE A 186 -8.07 -9.22 -15.43
N SER A 187 -8.08 -9.16 -14.10
CA SER A 187 -7.10 -9.86 -13.29
C SER A 187 -7.16 -11.39 -13.47
N ILE A 188 -8.36 -11.97 -13.51
CA ILE A 188 -8.56 -13.40 -13.77
C ILE A 188 -8.02 -13.77 -15.16
N TYR A 189 -8.36 -12.99 -16.20
CA TYR A 189 -7.86 -13.23 -17.56
C TYR A 189 -6.33 -13.12 -17.63
N MET A 190 -5.74 -12.10 -16.99
CA MET A 190 -4.29 -11.92 -16.94
C MET A 190 -3.59 -13.09 -16.23
N LEU A 191 -4.13 -13.52 -15.09
CA LEU A 191 -3.56 -14.58 -14.28
C LEU A 191 -3.70 -15.95 -14.96
N SER A 192 -4.87 -16.25 -15.55
CA SER A 192 -5.13 -17.48 -16.27
C SER A 192 -4.36 -17.57 -17.59
N GLY A 193 -4.30 -16.45 -18.34
CA GLY A 193 -3.69 -16.35 -19.67
C GLY A 193 -2.25 -15.82 -19.68
N GLN A 194 -1.56 -15.74 -18.55
CA GLN A 194 -0.25 -15.08 -18.39
C GLN A 194 0.78 -15.51 -19.44
N GLU A 195 0.91 -16.80 -19.70
CA GLU A 195 1.89 -17.33 -20.66
C GLU A 195 1.57 -16.89 -22.11
N LYS A 196 0.28 -16.93 -22.48
CA LYS A 196 -0.19 -16.51 -23.81
C LYS A 196 -0.02 -15.01 -24.00
N LEU A 197 -0.41 -14.21 -22.99
CA LEU A 197 -0.30 -12.75 -23.00
C LEU A 197 1.17 -12.32 -23.12
N MET A 198 2.05 -12.90 -22.30
CA MET A 198 3.49 -12.62 -22.38
C MET A 198 4.10 -13.00 -23.72
N GLY A 199 3.63 -14.13 -24.30
CA GLY A 199 4.03 -14.56 -25.65
C GLY A 199 3.59 -13.56 -26.73
N GLN A 200 2.38 -13.01 -26.64
CA GLN A 200 1.86 -11.99 -27.56
C GLN A 200 2.66 -10.69 -27.43
N CYS A 201 2.86 -10.18 -26.21
CA CYS A 201 3.67 -9.00 -25.97
C CYS A 201 5.09 -9.14 -26.52
N ARG A 202 5.72 -10.32 -26.33
CA ARG A 202 7.06 -10.59 -26.86
C ARG A 202 7.09 -10.59 -28.40
N ARG A 203 6.03 -11.10 -29.07
CA ARG A 203 5.93 -11.08 -30.55
C ARG A 203 5.79 -9.65 -31.05
N VAL A 204 4.88 -8.85 -30.47
CA VAL A 204 4.71 -7.43 -30.82
C VAL A 204 6.01 -6.67 -30.60
N PHE A 205 6.65 -6.86 -29.45
CA PHE A 205 7.93 -6.23 -29.14
C PHE A 205 9.00 -6.55 -30.20
N ARG A 206 9.14 -7.82 -30.60
CA ARG A 206 10.10 -8.23 -31.62
C ARG A 206 9.78 -7.70 -33.03
N ALA A 207 8.49 -7.51 -33.34
CA ALA A 207 8.06 -7.06 -34.65
C ALA A 207 8.28 -5.54 -34.85
N TYR A 208 8.06 -4.74 -33.79
CA TYR A 208 8.04 -3.28 -33.93
C TYR A 208 9.27 -2.59 -33.32
N VAL A 209 10.01 -3.23 -32.42
CA VAL A 209 11.16 -2.59 -31.76
C VAL A 209 12.44 -2.93 -32.55
N PRO A 210 13.16 -1.89 -33.05
CA PRO A 210 14.42 -2.08 -33.74
C PRO A 210 15.46 -2.82 -32.89
N ALA A 211 16.25 -3.70 -33.50
CA ALA A 211 17.21 -4.57 -32.80
C ALA A 211 18.20 -3.77 -31.93
N ARG A 212 18.54 -2.51 -32.32
CA ARG A 212 19.47 -1.66 -31.57
C ARG A 212 18.97 -1.26 -30.17
N ILE A 213 17.65 -1.12 -30.00
CA ILE A 213 17.04 -0.69 -28.74
C ILE A 213 16.30 -1.83 -28.03
N ALA A 214 16.10 -2.96 -28.71
CA ALA A 214 15.39 -4.12 -28.14
C ALA A 214 16.11 -4.70 -26.92
N GLY A 215 17.44 -4.77 -26.93
CA GLY A 215 18.24 -5.24 -25.80
C GLY A 215 18.06 -4.36 -24.55
N PRO A 216 18.37 -3.06 -24.61
CA PRO A 216 18.19 -2.13 -23.47
C PRO A 216 16.75 -2.11 -22.92
N ILE A 217 15.74 -2.08 -23.78
CA ILE A 217 14.34 -2.12 -23.34
C ILE A 217 14.01 -3.45 -22.67
N GLY A 218 14.47 -4.57 -23.25
CA GLY A 218 14.31 -5.89 -22.65
C GLY A 218 14.90 -5.99 -21.24
N ASP A 219 16.09 -5.40 -21.03
CA ASP A 219 16.74 -5.34 -19.72
C ASP A 219 15.93 -4.51 -18.71
N VAL A 220 15.37 -3.38 -19.14
CA VAL A 220 14.49 -2.54 -18.28
C VAL A 220 13.23 -3.30 -17.91
N VAL A 221 12.56 -3.94 -18.87
CA VAL A 221 11.34 -4.73 -18.61
C VAL A 221 11.63 -5.89 -17.64
N ARG A 222 12.75 -6.59 -17.84
CA ARG A 222 13.17 -7.66 -16.94
C ARG A 222 13.47 -7.13 -15.53
N LEU A 223 14.26 -6.05 -15.43
CA LEU A 223 14.57 -5.40 -14.16
C LEU A 223 13.29 -4.99 -13.42
N THR A 224 12.33 -4.38 -14.13
CA THR A 224 11.04 -4.00 -13.58
C THR A 224 10.29 -5.21 -13.04
N GLY A 225 10.11 -6.25 -13.85
CA GLY A 225 9.43 -7.47 -13.44
C GLY A 225 10.08 -8.16 -12.23
N ASP A 226 11.40 -8.24 -12.20
CA ASP A 226 12.15 -8.83 -11.08
C ASP A 226 12.01 -7.98 -9.82
N THR A 227 12.13 -6.65 -9.93
CA THR A 227 12.01 -5.72 -8.79
C THR A 227 10.61 -5.77 -8.18
N PHE A 228 9.57 -5.67 -9.00
CA PHE A 228 8.19 -5.77 -8.54
C PHE A 228 7.89 -7.13 -7.89
N THR A 229 8.34 -8.21 -8.51
CA THR A 229 8.13 -9.56 -7.99
C THR A 229 8.78 -9.75 -6.62
N ARG A 230 10.02 -9.30 -6.47
CA ARG A 230 10.74 -9.37 -5.19
C ARG A 230 10.09 -8.51 -4.13
N PHE A 231 9.67 -7.29 -4.49
CA PHE A 231 8.99 -6.39 -3.58
C PHE A 231 7.69 -7.00 -3.03
N VAL A 232 6.77 -7.43 -3.92
CA VAL A 232 5.50 -8.03 -3.49
C VAL A 232 5.72 -9.31 -2.67
N THR A 233 6.66 -10.14 -3.08
CA THR A 233 6.97 -11.37 -2.32
C THR A 233 7.54 -11.03 -0.95
N GLY A 234 8.48 -10.08 -0.88
CA GLY A 234 9.06 -9.61 0.37
C GLY A 234 7.99 -9.05 1.30
N GLN A 235 7.12 -8.19 0.78
CA GLN A 235 6.04 -7.56 1.54
C GLN A 235 5.04 -8.57 2.11
N LEU A 236 4.67 -9.59 1.33
CA LEU A 236 3.80 -10.67 1.82
C LEU A 236 4.46 -11.51 2.93
N ILE A 237 5.73 -11.83 2.78
CA ILE A 237 6.48 -12.58 3.80
C ILE A 237 6.66 -11.74 5.07
N GLU A 238 7.01 -10.47 4.92
CA GLU A 238 7.15 -9.50 6.02
C GLU A 238 5.84 -9.37 6.80
N ALA A 239 4.70 -9.18 6.11
CA ALA A 239 3.40 -9.10 6.72
C ALA A 239 3.05 -10.34 7.56
N CYS A 240 3.36 -11.54 7.06
CA CYS A 240 3.17 -12.79 7.80
C CYS A 240 4.07 -12.89 9.03
N ILE A 241 5.35 -12.51 8.90
CA ILE A 241 6.31 -12.57 10.01
C ILE A 241 5.93 -11.54 11.07
N LEU A 242 5.68 -10.29 10.67
CA LEU A 242 5.38 -9.20 11.59
C LEU A 242 4.05 -9.44 12.32
N GLY A 243 3.02 -9.87 11.58
CA GLY A 243 1.73 -10.24 12.16
C GLY A 243 1.84 -11.42 13.14
N GLY A 244 2.62 -12.44 12.79
CA GLY A 244 2.89 -13.60 13.65
C GLY A 244 3.65 -13.23 14.92
N LEU A 245 4.73 -12.45 14.79
CA LEU A 245 5.50 -11.98 15.95
C LEU A 245 4.67 -11.07 16.86
N CYS A 246 3.86 -10.19 16.25
CA CYS A 246 2.95 -9.33 16.99
C CYS A 246 1.90 -10.16 17.74
N ALA A 247 1.28 -11.15 17.10
CA ALA A 247 0.35 -12.06 17.77
C ALA A 247 1.01 -12.82 18.93
N CYS A 248 2.22 -13.34 18.73
CA CYS A 248 2.97 -14.03 19.78
C CYS A 248 3.27 -13.11 20.98
N GLY A 249 3.71 -11.88 20.75
CA GLY A 249 3.96 -10.91 21.82
C GLY A 249 2.68 -10.51 22.55
N MET A 250 1.57 -10.36 21.81
CA MET A 250 0.28 -10.05 22.37
C MET A 250 -0.30 -11.14 23.28
N LEU A 251 0.11 -12.41 23.15
CA LEU A 251 -0.27 -13.47 24.09
C LEU A 251 0.13 -13.15 25.54
N PHE A 252 1.21 -12.41 25.74
CA PHE A 252 1.69 -11.99 27.05
C PHE A 252 1.04 -10.72 27.57
N ILE A 253 0.52 -9.86 26.67
CA ILE A 253 -0.11 -8.56 27.02
C ILE A 253 -1.62 -8.73 27.20
N GLN A 254 -2.29 -9.30 26.19
CA GLN A 254 -3.72 -9.56 26.16
C GLN A 254 -4.03 -10.69 25.17
N ALA A 255 -4.11 -11.92 25.65
CA ALA A 255 -4.26 -13.13 24.83
C ALA A 255 -5.52 -13.10 23.94
N ASP A 256 -6.66 -12.59 24.47
CA ASP A 256 -7.93 -12.53 23.73
C ASP A 256 -7.87 -11.65 22.46
N TYR A 257 -6.98 -10.68 22.45
CA TYR A 257 -6.78 -9.76 21.32
C TYR A 257 -5.58 -10.15 20.44
N ALA A 258 -4.79 -11.14 20.84
CA ALA A 258 -3.56 -11.50 20.15
C ALA A 258 -3.77 -11.85 18.65
N PRO A 259 -4.72 -12.73 18.26
CA PRO A 259 -4.94 -13.01 16.84
C PRO A 259 -5.45 -11.80 16.07
N LEU A 260 -6.34 -11.00 16.67
CA LEU A 260 -6.91 -9.81 16.06
C LEU A 260 -5.83 -8.76 15.76
N ILE A 261 -5.04 -8.42 16.77
CA ILE A 261 -3.97 -7.41 16.65
C ILE A 261 -2.87 -7.91 15.71
N GLY A 262 -2.52 -9.20 15.76
CA GLY A 262 -1.58 -9.79 14.81
C GLY A 262 -2.05 -9.67 13.35
N VAL A 263 -3.33 -9.89 13.08
CA VAL A 263 -3.91 -9.72 11.74
C VAL A 263 -3.94 -8.25 11.33
N ILE A 264 -4.29 -7.33 12.25
CA ILE A 264 -4.30 -5.88 11.97
C ILE A 264 -2.89 -5.41 11.61
N VAL A 265 -1.91 -5.70 12.46
CA VAL A 265 -0.52 -5.26 12.25
C VAL A 265 0.06 -5.91 10.99
N GLY A 266 -0.14 -7.22 10.80
CA GLY A 266 0.35 -7.92 9.61
C GLY A 266 -0.28 -7.41 8.31
N THR A 267 -1.59 -7.18 8.27
CA THR A 267 -2.25 -6.63 7.07
C THR A 267 -1.89 -5.18 6.81
N SER A 268 -1.78 -4.37 7.85
CA SER A 268 -1.32 -2.99 7.71
C SER A 268 0.10 -2.92 7.15
N ALA A 269 0.98 -3.84 7.55
CA ALA A 269 2.36 -3.92 7.07
C ALA A 269 2.48 -4.12 5.54
N LEU A 270 1.42 -4.55 4.85
CA LEU A 270 1.41 -4.59 3.38
C LEU A 270 1.59 -3.20 2.75
N VAL A 271 1.30 -2.13 3.49
CA VAL A 271 1.48 -0.74 3.04
C VAL A 271 2.78 -0.21 3.63
N PRO A 272 3.84 -0.03 2.82
CA PRO A 272 5.13 0.41 3.32
C PRO A 272 5.05 1.72 4.12
N VAL A 273 5.76 1.80 5.22
CA VAL A 273 5.82 2.95 6.14
C VAL A 273 4.48 3.27 6.80
N ALA A 274 3.44 3.55 6.03
CA ALA A 274 2.12 3.94 6.57
C ALA A 274 1.47 2.80 7.37
N GLY A 275 1.70 1.56 6.99
CA GLY A 275 1.11 0.38 7.64
C GLY A 275 1.46 0.25 9.11
N ALA A 276 2.72 0.53 9.48
CA ALA A 276 3.16 0.50 10.86
C ALA A 276 2.35 1.46 11.75
N TYR A 277 2.13 2.69 11.27
CA TYR A 277 1.36 3.71 12.00
C TYR A 277 -0.13 3.34 12.08
N VAL A 278 -0.72 2.90 10.96
CA VAL A 278 -2.13 2.49 10.92
C VAL A 278 -2.36 1.29 11.86
N GLY A 279 -1.51 0.27 11.80
CA GLY A 279 -1.57 -0.88 12.67
C GLY A 279 -1.41 -0.51 14.15
N ALA A 280 -0.47 0.40 14.47
CA ALA A 280 -0.25 0.90 15.83
C ALA A 280 -1.49 1.61 16.38
N VAL A 281 -2.04 2.57 15.63
CA VAL A 281 -3.19 3.38 16.05
C VAL A 281 -4.42 2.49 16.26
N ILE A 282 -4.77 1.66 15.30
CA ILE A 282 -5.95 0.78 15.40
C ILE A 282 -5.80 -0.18 16.59
N SER A 283 -4.64 -0.81 16.75
CA SER A 283 -4.41 -1.76 17.83
C SER A 283 -4.36 -1.10 19.21
N ALA A 284 -3.75 0.09 19.31
CA ALA A 284 -3.74 0.86 20.54
C ALA A 284 -5.16 1.30 20.96
N LEU A 285 -5.98 1.76 20.02
CA LEU A 285 -7.38 2.11 20.30
C LEU A 285 -8.18 0.92 20.80
N LEU A 286 -7.97 -0.28 20.24
CA LEU A 286 -8.61 -1.50 20.72
C LEU A 286 -8.22 -1.84 22.16
N LEU A 287 -6.95 -1.67 22.51
CA LEU A 287 -6.44 -1.97 23.84
C LEU A 287 -6.74 -0.90 24.88
N LEU A 288 -6.90 0.36 24.49
CA LEU A 288 -7.32 1.45 25.39
C LEU A 288 -8.64 1.13 26.09
N VAL A 289 -9.54 0.42 25.45
CA VAL A 289 -10.82 -0.03 26.02
C VAL A 289 -10.60 -1.04 27.12
N VAL A 290 -9.64 -1.93 26.96
CA VAL A 290 -9.34 -2.96 27.95
C VAL A 290 -8.61 -2.34 29.15
N SER A 291 -7.56 -1.57 28.89
CA SER A 291 -6.79 -0.86 29.90
C SER A 291 -5.80 0.09 29.22
N PRO A 292 -5.75 1.37 29.66
CA PRO A 292 -4.74 2.31 29.17
C PRO A 292 -3.31 1.81 29.37
N LEU A 293 -3.05 1.12 30.48
CA LEU A 293 -1.74 0.54 30.78
C LEU A 293 -1.38 -0.56 29.74
N LYS A 294 -2.32 -1.42 29.34
CA LYS A 294 -2.08 -2.44 28.32
C LYS A 294 -1.84 -1.82 26.94
N ALA A 295 -2.53 -0.73 26.61
CA ALA A 295 -2.28 0.03 25.39
C ALA A 295 -0.86 0.62 25.38
N LEU A 296 -0.41 1.19 26.50
CA LEU A 296 0.94 1.73 26.62
C LEU A 296 2.00 0.63 26.51
N ILE A 297 1.83 -0.51 27.21
CA ILE A 297 2.73 -1.66 27.12
C ILE A 297 2.81 -2.18 25.69
N PHE A 298 1.66 -2.27 25.00
CA PHE A 298 1.61 -2.65 23.59
C PHE A 298 2.38 -1.68 22.69
N LEU A 299 2.22 -0.37 22.88
CA LEU A 299 2.96 0.63 22.07
C LEU A 299 4.47 0.49 22.28
N ILE A 300 4.93 0.29 23.52
CA ILE A 300 6.35 0.04 23.83
C ILE A 300 6.81 -1.24 23.15
N PHE A 301 6.05 -2.32 23.28
CA PHE A 301 6.32 -3.59 22.61
C PHE A 301 6.38 -3.41 21.08
N LEU A 302 5.42 -2.69 20.51
CA LEU A 302 5.37 -2.46 19.06
C LEU A 302 6.56 -1.62 18.58
N LEU A 303 7.00 -0.62 19.36
CA LEU A 303 8.22 0.14 19.04
C LEU A 303 9.45 -0.76 19.00
N ILE A 304 9.61 -1.66 19.97
CA ILE A 304 10.70 -2.64 19.99
C ILE A 304 10.59 -3.58 18.77
N LEU A 305 9.39 -4.06 18.48
CA LEU A 305 9.13 -4.93 17.34
C LEU A 305 9.44 -4.24 16.02
N GLN A 306 9.07 -2.94 15.86
CA GLN A 306 9.38 -2.13 14.68
C GLN A 306 10.90 -1.89 14.52
N GLN A 307 11.62 -1.70 15.62
CA GLN A 307 13.10 -1.62 15.57
C GLN A 307 13.71 -2.95 15.13
N PHE A 308 13.19 -4.06 15.62
CA PHE A 308 13.63 -5.39 15.20
C PHE A 308 13.27 -5.66 13.73
N GLU A 309 12.08 -5.26 13.31
CA GLU A 309 11.62 -5.33 11.91
C GLU A 309 12.59 -4.55 11.01
N GLY A 310 12.80 -3.26 11.26
CA GLY A 310 13.62 -2.39 10.42
C GLY A 310 15.09 -2.79 10.33
N ASN A 311 15.65 -3.33 11.41
CA ASN A 311 17.09 -3.69 11.48
C ASN A 311 17.39 -5.15 11.13
N VAL A 312 16.44 -6.07 11.29
CA VAL A 312 16.69 -7.51 11.12
C VAL A 312 15.78 -8.13 10.05
N ILE A 313 14.47 -7.94 10.16
CA ILE A 313 13.49 -8.60 9.28
C ILE A 313 13.52 -7.97 7.89
N TYR A 314 13.34 -6.66 7.82
CA TYR A 314 13.27 -5.92 6.56
C TYR A 314 14.52 -6.12 5.68
N PRO A 315 15.75 -6.00 6.18
CA PRO A 315 16.94 -6.27 5.37
C PRO A 315 17.06 -7.71 4.89
N LYS A 316 16.54 -8.69 5.64
CA LYS A 316 16.62 -10.10 5.26
C LYS A 316 15.51 -10.53 4.31
N VAL A 317 14.32 -9.97 4.43
CA VAL A 317 13.10 -10.39 3.70
C VAL A 317 12.89 -9.56 2.45
N VAL A 318 12.83 -8.25 2.59
CA VAL A 318 12.65 -7.29 1.49
C VAL A 318 14.01 -6.91 0.90
N GLY A 319 14.96 -6.79 1.75
CA GLY A 319 16.39 -6.87 1.53
C GLY A 319 17.06 -5.75 0.79
N THR A 320 18.36 -5.88 0.73
CA THR A 320 19.31 -5.26 -0.20
C THR A 320 18.84 -5.30 -1.67
N THR A 321 17.75 -6.01 -1.97
CA THR A 321 17.23 -6.27 -3.32
C THR A 321 16.58 -5.03 -3.94
N ILE A 322 16.03 -4.12 -3.13
CA ILE A 322 15.42 -2.88 -3.63
C ILE A 322 16.49 -1.80 -3.80
N GLY A 323 17.55 -1.84 -3.00
CA GLY A 323 18.71 -0.93 -3.11
C GLY A 323 18.39 0.56 -3.01
N LEU A 324 17.19 0.91 -2.53
CA LEU A 324 16.69 2.27 -2.42
C LEU A 324 16.94 2.79 -1.00
N PRO A 325 17.67 3.90 -0.82
CA PRO A 325 17.81 4.54 0.49
C PRO A 325 16.44 4.96 1.07
N GLY A 326 16.29 4.89 2.41
CA GLY A 326 15.03 5.14 3.11
C GLY A 326 14.37 6.49 2.77
N LEU A 327 15.17 7.55 2.57
CA LEU A 327 14.68 8.86 2.13
C LEU A 327 13.88 8.77 0.82
N TRP A 328 14.38 8.00 -0.16
CA TRP A 328 13.71 7.82 -1.44
C TRP A 328 12.47 6.94 -1.33
N VAL A 329 12.44 6.00 -0.37
CA VAL A 329 11.23 5.23 -0.07
C VAL A 329 10.14 6.17 0.45
N LEU A 330 10.46 7.02 1.43
CA LEU A 330 9.52 8.00 1.99
C LEU A 330 9.00 8.97 0.91
N ALA A 331 9.91 9.53 0.10
CA ALA A 331 9.55 10.42 -1.00
C ALA A 331 8.62 9.71 -2.02
N ALA A 332 8.94 8.46 -2.39
CA ALA A 332 8.14 7.67 -3.31
C ALA A 332 6.73 7.42 -2.76
N VAL A 333 6.62 7.02 -1.49
CA VAL A 333 5.33 6.78 -0.81
C VAL A 333 4.48 8.05 -0.76
N THR A 334 5.09 9.20 -0.40
CA THR A 334 4.40 10.49 -0.33
C THR A 334 3.87 10.92 -1.70
N VAL A 335 4.71 10.89 -2.73
CA VAL A 335 4.30 11.26 -4.10
C VAL A 335 3.28 10.26 -4.64
N GLY A 336 3.53 8.97 -4.45
CA GLY A 336 2.64 7.90 -4.91
C GLY A 336 1.26 7.99 -4.26
N GLY A 337 1.21 8.29 -2.97
CA GLY A 337 -0.04 8.50 -2.22
C GLY A 337 -0.85 9.67 -2.77
N GLY A 338 -0.18 10.81 -3.05
CA GLY A 338 -0.84 11.99 -3.63
C GLY A 338 -1.38 11.77 -5.04
N VAL A 339 -0.72 10.96 -5.87
CA VAL A 339 -1.10 10.73 -7.27
C VAL A 339 -2.14 9.62 -7.43
N GLY A 340 -1.99 8.51 -6.70
CA GLY A 340 -2.78 7.30 -6.93
C GLY A 340 -3.40 6.69 -5.67
N GLY A 341 -3.43 7.43 -4.54
CA GLY A 341 -3.94 6.93 -3.27
C GLY A 341 -3.24 5.64 -2.82
N LEU A 342 -3.97 4.70 -2.27
CA LEU A 342 -3.42 3.44 -1.76
C LEU A 342 -2.65 2.64 -2.82
N LEU A 343 -3.16 2.56 -4.05
CA LEU A 343 -2.46 1.89 -5.16
C LEU A 343 -1.16 2.62 -5.53
N GLY A 344 -1.18 3.96 -5.49
CA GLY A 344 0.01 4.76 -5.70
C GLY A 344 1.08 4.49 -4.65
N VAL A 345 0.72 4.40 -3.37
CA VAL A 345 1.65 4.02 -2.29
C VAL A 345 2.28 2.65 -2.55
N LEU A 346 1.46 1.64 -2.86
CA LEU A 346 1.94 0.27 -3.08
C LEU A 346 2.88 0.15 -4.30
N LEU A 347 2.61 0.88 -5.37
CA LEU A 347 3.39 0.81 -6.60
C LEU A 347 4.59 1.76 -6.61
N SER A 348 4.60 2.81 -5.79
CA SER A 348 5.63 3.86 -5.80
C SER A 348 7.01 3.33 -5.44
N VAL A 349 7.12 2.47 -4.43
CA VAL A 349 8.42 1.95 -3.95
C VAL A 349 9.12 1.12 -5.04
N PRO A 350 8.48 0.11 -5.68
CA PRO A 350 9.14 -0.63 -6.75
C PRO A 350 9.42 0.24 -7.99
N ILE A 351 8.54 1.20 -8.33
CA ILE A 351 8.80 2.15 -9.43
C ILE A 351 10.04 2.99 -9.14
N ALA A 352 10.12 3.59 -7.96
CA ALA A 352 11.27 4.39 -7.54
C ALA A 352 12.56 3.56 -7.51
N SER A 353 12.49 2.30 -7.08
CA SER A 353 13.64 1.37 -7.08
C SER A 353 14.16 1.10 -8.49
N VAL A 354 13.26 0.87 -9.46
CA VAL A 354 13.64 0.69 -10.86
C VAL A 354 14.31 1.96 -11.39
N LEU A 355 13.68 3.13 -11.21
CA LEU A 355 14.21 4.42 -11.65
C LEU A 355 15.60 4.70 -11.04
N TYR A 356 15.74 4.51 -9.74
CA TYR A 356 17.00 4.68 -9.03
C TYR A 356 18.09 3.74 -9.57
N THR A 357 17.76 2.48 -9.82
CA THR A 357 18.70 1.50 -10.35
C THR A 357 19.15 1.86 -11.76
N LEU A 358 18.23 2.32 -12.61
CA LEU A 358 18.53 2.77 -13.97
C LEU A 358 19.42 4.00 -13.96
N LEU A 359 19.05 5.00 -13.14
CA LEU A 359 19.84 6.22 -12.97
C LEU A 359 21.26 5.90 -12.47
N ARG A 360 21.38 5.08 -11.43
CA ARG A 360 22.69 4.65 -10.90
C ARG A 360 23.55 3.93 -11.93
N ARG A 361 22.94 3.10 -12.78
CA ARG A 361 23.65 2.43 -13.88
C ARG A 361 24.13 3.42 -14.94
N ASP A 362 23.31 4.40 -15.32
CA ASP A 362 23.67 5.43 -16.30
C ASP A 362 24.80 6.33 -15.78
N VAL A 363 24.66 6.81 -14.54
CA VAL A 363 25.71 7.64 -13.89
C VAL A 363 27.03 6.90 -13.83
N ARG A 364 27.05 5.64 -13.40
CA ARG A 364 28.27 4.82 -13.37
C ARG A 364 28.89 4.64 -14.75
N ARG A 365 28.08 4.43 -15.80
CA ARG A 365 28.56 4.31 -17.18
C ARG A 365 29.16 5.61 -17.69
N ARG A 366 28.59 6.76 -17.35
CA ARG A 366 29.10 8.08 -17.73
C ARG A 366 30.41 8.41 -17.02
N LEU A 367 30.46 8.19 -15.70
CA LEU A 367 31.70 8.40 -14.92
C LEU A 367 32.85 7.47 -15.37
N ALA A 368 32.53 6.22 -15.74
CA ALA A 368 33.55 5.31 -16.27
C ALA A 368 34.09 5.72 -17.67
N ARG A 369 33.36 6.55 -18.41
CA ARG A 369 33.74 7.08 -19.72
C ARG A 369 34.37 8.47 -19.62
N SER A 370 34.20 9.17 -18.52
CA SER A 370 34.87 10.46 -18.28
C SER A 370 36.35 10.19 -18.00
N PRO A 371 37.28 10.86 -18.71
CA PRO A 371 38.69 10.78 -18.36
C PRO A 371 38.86 11.20 -16.89
N LYS A 372 39.60 10.43 -16.10
CA LYS A 372 40.02 10.86 -14.77
C LYS A 372 40.77 12.17 -14.96
N GLU A 373 40.18 13.28 -14.52
CA GLU A 373 40.99 14.48 -14.30
C GLU A 373 42.06 14.13 -13.27
N PRO A 374 43.30 14.55 -13.52
CA PRO A 374 44.45 14.22 -12.70
C PRO A 374 44.33 14.75 -11.27
#